data_142e90a301dafe00cc5f32c578b186af
#
_entry.id   142e90a301dafe00cc5f32c578b186af
#
_cell.length_a   1.000
_cell.length_b   1.000
_cell.length_c   1.000
_cell.angle_alpha   90.00
_cell.angle_beta   90.00
_cell.angle_gamma   90.00
#
_symmetry.space_group_name_H-M   'P 1'
#
loop_
_entity.id
_entity.type
_entity.pdbx_description
1 polymer ?
#
loop_
_entity_poly.entity_id
_entity_poly.type
_entity_poly.pdbx_seq_one_letter_code
_entity_poly.pdbx_strand_id
1 'polypeptide(L)' 'MSNKFYTDEEAQELQKLDVFTYLYNYEPSELVKSGKKEYRTATHSSLVISNGKWIWFSQGKGGVSAISYLMDVKGMNYY' A
#
# COMPACT_ATOMS: atom_id res chain seq x y z
N MET A 1 -1.74 -16.45 5.39
CA MET A 1 -0.80 -16.21 6.01
C MET A 1 -0.90 -15.29 6.97
N SER A 2 -0.58 -15.59 7.76
CA SER A 2 -0.72 -14.99 8.82
C SER A 2 -0.08 -13.79 9.06
N ASN A 3 -0.02 -13.39 10.19
CA ASN A 3 0.55 -12.20 10.62
C ASN A 3 1.96 -12.12 10.25
N LYS A 4 2.37 -11.00 9.76
CA LYS A 4 3.74 -10.76 9.51
C LYS A 4 4.23 -9.71 10.43
N PHE A 5 5.40 -9.97 10.98
CA PHE A 5 6.08 -8.99 11.82
C PHE A 5 7.36 -8.63 11.08
N TYR A 6 7.60 -7.36 10.89
CA TYR A 6 8.78 -6.91 10.18
C TYR A 6 9.86 -6.56 11.20
N THR A 7 11.11 -6.84 10.86
CA THR A 7 12.23 -6.40 11.68
C THR A 7 12.34 -4.88 11.55
N ASP A 8 13.15 -4.27 12.43
CA ASP A 8 13.37 -2.85 12.34
C ASP A 8 13.96 -2.45 11.00
N GLU A 9 14.87 -3.26 10.47
CA GLU A 9 15.47 -2.99 9.18
C GLU A 9 14.42 -3.02 8.08
N GLU A 10 13.59 -4.05 8.09
CA GLU A 10 12.55 -4.18 7.08
C GLU A 10 11.55 -3.02 7.15
N ALA A 11 11.20 -2.62 8.36
CA ALA A 11 10.28 -1.52 8.52
C ALA A 11 10.88 -0.21 8.01
N GLN A 12 12.16 0.00 8.23
CA GLN A 12 12.83 1.19 7.72
C GLN A 12 12.83 1.21 6.21
N GLU A 13 13.06 0.05 5.58
CA GLU A 13 13.01 -0.04 4.14
C GLU A 13 11.62 0.28 3.62
N LEU A 14 10.61 -0.27 4.25
CA LEU A 14 9.23 -0.03 3.84
C LEU A 14 8.83 1.42 4.00
N GLN A 15 9.38 2.10 4.99
CA GLN A 15 9.09 3.52 5.18
C GLN A 15 9.66 4.38 4.05
N LYS A 16 10.71 3.91 3.40
CA LYS A 16 11.32 4.65 2.31
C LYS A 16 10.61 4.42 0.99
N LEU A 17 9.82 3.36 0.89
CA LEU A 17 9.11 3.06 -0.33
C LEU A 17 7.75 3.74 -0.34
N ASP A 18 7.34 4.23 -1.49
CA ASP A 18 5.95 4.65 -1.62
C ASP A 18 5.10 3.41 -1.89
N VAL A 19 3.80 3.57 -1.79
CA VAL A 19 2.89 2.43 -1.90
C VAL A 19 2.92 1.83 -3.31
N PHE A 20 3.08 2.64 -4.33
CA PHE A 20 3.13 2.12 -5.69
C PHE A 20 4.34 1.21 -5.87
N THR A 21 5.51 1.67 -5.44
CA THR A 21 6.74 0.88 -5.56
C THR A 21 6.61 -0.43 -4.79
N TYR A 22 6.03 -0.37 -3.60
CA TYR A 22 5.83 -1.57 -2.81
C TYR A 22 4.94 -2.58 -3.54
N LEU A 23 3.80 -2.13 -4.05
CA LEU A 23 2.88 -3.03 -4.71
C LEU A 23 3.47 -3.57 -6.01
N TYR A 24 4.17 -2.72 -6.74
CA TYR A 24 4.79 -3.16 -7.99
C TYR A 24 5.81 -4.28 -7.74
N ASN A 25 6.55 -4.19 -6.66
CA ASN A 25 7.58 -5.17 -6.36
C ASN A 25 7.06 -6.43 -5.66
N TYR A 26 6.06 -6.28 -4.81
CA TYR A 26 5.62 -7.39 -3.96
C TYR A 26 4.23 -7.91 -4.26
N GLU A 27 3.35 -7.06 -4.74
CA GLU A 27 1.97 -7.47 -5.03
C GLU A 27 1.49 -6.83 -6.33
N PRO A 28 2.17 -7.10 -7.44
CA PRO A 28 1.82 -6.42 -8.68
C PRO A 28 0.40 -6.70 -9.16
N SER A 29 -0.17 -7.82 -8.77
CA SER A 29 -1.54 -8.14 -9.17
C SER A 29 -2.58 -7.23 -8.53
N GLU A 30 -2.20 -6.49 -7.48
CA GLU A 30 -3.11 -5.51 -6.89
C GLU A 30 -3.19 -4.22 -7.71
N LEU A 31 -2.24 -3.99 -8.60
CA LEU A 31 -2.23 -2.75 -9.37
C LEU A 31 -3.08 -2.89 -10.62
N VAL A 32 -4.29 -2.37 -10.55
CA VAL A 32 -5.20 -2.38 -11.70
C VAL A 32 -5.27 -0.97 -12.24
N LYS A 33 -4.80 -0.79 -13.44
CA LYS A 33 -4.74 0.55 -14.03
C LYS A 33 -6.13 1.11 -14.25
N SER A 34 -6.38 2.32 -13.76
CA SER A 34 -7.68 2.93 -13.91
C SER A 34 -7.61 4.31 -14.57
N GLY A 35 -6.42 4.81 -14.85
CA GLY A 35 -6.23 6.08 -15.54
C GLY A 35 -4.81 6.19 -16.00
N LYS A 36 -4.42 7.33 -16.53
CA LYS A 36 -3.05 7.48 -17.05
C LYS A 36 -2.00 7.26 -15.99
N LYS A 37 -2.22 7.83 -14.83
CA LYS A 37 -1.26 7.70 -13.72
C LYS A 37 -1.98 7.25 -12.47
N GLU A 38 -3.07 6.52 -12.64
CA GLU A 38 -3.89 6.12 -11.52
C GLU A 38 -4.13 4.64 -11.54
N TYR A 39 -4.06 4.02 -10.39
CA TYR A 39 -4.33 2.60 -10.24
C TYR A 39 -5.30 2.41 -9.09
N ARG A 40 -5.99 1.28 -9.11
CA ARG A 40 -6.84 0.87 -7.99
C ARG A 40 -6.37 -0.48 -7.55
N THR A 41 -6.62 -0.83 -6.29
CA THR A 41 -6.22 -2.17 -5.86
C THR A 41 -7.29 -3.17 -6.26
N ALA A 42 -6.86 -4.37 -6.63
CA ALA A 42 -7.79 -5.41 -7.05
C ALA A 42 -8.70 -5.83 -5.90
N THR A 43 -8.18 -5.83 -4.69
CA THR A 43 -8.94 -6.22 -3.51
C THR A 43 -9.91 -5.14 -3.05
N HIS A 44 -9.49 -3.87 -3.17
CA HIS A 44 -10.31 -2.75 -2.72
C HIS A 44 -10.45 -1.74 -3.85
N SER A 45 -11.51 -1.84 -4.63
CA SER A 45 -11.66 -0.99 -5.82
C SER A 45 -11.82 0.49 -5.49
N SER A 46 -12.20 0.83 -4.26
CA SER A 46 -12.28 2.23 -3.85
C SER A 46 -10.97 2.80 -3.34
N LEU A 47 -9.93 1.99 -3.30
CA LEU A 47 -8.60 2.44 -2.89
C LEU A 47 -7.82 2.80 -4.13
N VAL A 48 -7.47 4.06 -4.26
CA VAL A 48 -6.80 4.60 -5.44
C VAL A 48 -5.34 4.87 -5.12
N ILE A 49 -4.47 4.52 -6.06
CA ILE A 49 -3.06 4.81 -5.94
C ILE A 49 -2.67 5.74 -7.07
N SER A 50 -2.16 6.90 -6.73
CA SER A 50 -1.81 7.90 -7.71
C SER A 50 -0.63 8.69 -7.20
N ASN A 51 0.35 8.90 -8.07
CA ASN A 51 1.52 9.72 -7.74
C ASN A 51 2.23 9.23 -6.48
N GLY A 52 2.31 7.92 -6.31
CA GLY A 52 2.99 7.33 -5.16
C GLY A 52 2.21 7.40 -3.86
N LYS A 53 0.97 7.90 -3.91
CA LYS A 53 0.14 8.03 -2.71
C LYS A 53 -1.05 7.09 -2.84
N TRP A 54 -1.63 6.74 -1.70
CA TRP A 54 -2.84 5.94 -1.70
C TRP A 54 -3.95 6.70 -0.96
N ILE A 55 -5.17 6.56 -1.46
CA ILE A 55 -6.34 7.16 -0.85
C ILE A 55 -7.45 6.12 -0.88
N TRP A 56 -7.98 5.81 0.29
CA TRP A 56 -9.05 4.82 0.40
C TRP A 56 -10.35 5.56 0.66
N PHE A 57 -11.04 5.91 -0.40
CA PHE A 57 -12.20 6.79 -0.31
C PHE A 57 -13.31 6.25 0.59
N SER A 58 -13.59 4.97 0.51
CA SER A 58 -14.69 4.42 1.32
C SER A 58 -14.37 4.40 2.81
N GLN A 59 -13.11 4.50 3.19
CA GLN A 59 -12.72 4.48 4.60
C GLN A 59 -12.22 5.84 5.09
N GLY A 60 -12.07 6.79 4.19
CA GLY A 60 -11.57 8.10 4.58
C GLY A 60 -10.13 8.09 5.05
N LYS A 61 -9.30 7.21 4.49
CA LYS A 61 -7.91 7.09 4.88
C LYS A 61 -6.99 7.33 3.69
N GLY A 62 -5.76 7.65 3.97
CA GLY A 62 -4.78 7.82 2.92
C GLY A 62 -3.38 7.97 3.47
N GLY A 63 -2.40 7.92 2.61
CA GLY A 63 -1.01 8.07 3.01
C GLY A 63 -0.07 7.94 1.83
N VAL A 64 1.21 7.90 2.13
CA VAL A 64 2.24 7.83 1.09
C VAL A 64 3.04 6.56 1.19
N SER A 65 3.53 6.23 2.36
CA SER A 65 4.48 5.14 2.51
C SER A 65 3.84 3.77 2.44
N ALA A 66 4.64 2.79 2.05
CA ALA A 66 4.19 1.41 2.03
C ALA A 66 3.79 0.94 3.42
N ILE A 67 4.48 1.41 4.46
CA ILE A 67 4.19 0.93 5.79
C ILE A 67 2.83 1.44 6.28
N SER A 68 2.45 2.67 5.93
CA SER A 68 1.13 3.16 6.31
C SER A 68 0.03 2.37 5.59
N TYR A 69 0.27 1.97 4.34
CA TYR A 69 -0.65 1.14 3.61
C TYR A 69 -0.80 -0.21 4.30
N LEU A 70 0.31 -0.83 4.69
CA LEU A 70 0.25 -2.12 5.34
C LEU A 70 -0.48 -2.06 6.67
N MET A 71 -0.26 -1.01 7.44
CA MET A 71 -0.92 -0.88 8.73
C MET A 71 -2.38 -0.53 8.61
N ASP A 72 -2.72 0.42 7.75
CA ASP A 72 -4.08 0.93 7.67
C ASP A 72 -4.99 0.09 6.79
N VAL A 73 -4.45 -0.52 5.74
CA VAL A 73 -5.25 -1.29 4.81
C VAL A 73 -5.18 -2.78 5.11
N LYS A 74 -3.98 -3.29 5.34
CA LYS A 74 -3.79 -4.71 5.59
C LYS A 74 -3.89 -5.08 7.06
N GLY A 75 -3.94 -4.09 7.94
CA GLY A 75 -4.07 -4.35 9.35
C GLY A 75 -2.87 -5.03 9.98
N MET A 76 -1.69 -4.84 9.41
CA MET A 76 -0.50 -5.48 9.93
C MET A 76 0.08 -4.69 11.07
N ASN A 77 0.68 -5.42 12.00
CA ASN A 77 1.39 -4.79 13.09
C ASN A 77 2.82 -4.57 12.70
N TYR A 78 3.38 -3.53 13.28
CA TYR A 78 4.73 -3.16 13.00
C TYR A 78 5.49 -3.11 14.31
N TYR A 79 6.57 -3.78 14.35
CA TYR A 79 7.41 -3.73 15.51
C TYR A 79 8.83 -3.58 15.11
#